data_63652845aa603e12d5fb1c379bc842ce
#
_entry.id   63652845aa603e12d5fb1c379bc842ce
#
_cell.length_a   1.000
_cell.length_b   1.000
_cell.length_c   1.000
_cell.angle_alpha   90.00
_cell.angle_beta   90.00
_cell.angle_gamma   90.00
#
_symmetry.space_group_name_H-M   'P 1'
#
loop_
_entity.id
_entity.type
_entity.pdbx_description
1 polymer ?
#
loop_
_entity_poly.entity_id
_entity_poly.type
_entity_poly.pdbx_seq_one_letter_code
_entity_poly.pdbx_strand_id
1 'polypeptide(L)'
;MTWHIYPEMGGGMLYDWGVHLIDQMLDMVKSKIVSLYADVQNVINENVDDYFKIIMKFENGVTAEIELGTYYLTPKRAWFIGGNKGSALIDGFAGEGKIVRTAHLLENVPGKITMTAAGPTRSFGPPEPGLLSEEPLPEVNVDHRNYFEHFLKAFNGEEDIIIKPEQVRRVLCVMDAVRESAKTGKAIAFEE
;
A
#
# COMPACT_ATOMS: atom_id res chain seq x y z
N MET A 1 -21.40 -7.99 -19.82
CA MET A 1 -20.83 -6.72 -19.37
C MET A 1 -21.09 -6.58 -17.90
N THR A 2 -20.10 -6.22 -17.12
CA THR A 2 -20.22 -6.07 -15.67
C THR A 2 -20.47 -4.60 -15.33
N TRP A 3 -21.09 -4.30 -14.18
CA TRP A 3 -21.38 -2.95 -13.72
C TRP A 3 -20.13 -2.05 -13.58
N HIS A 4 -18.96 -2.64 -13.45
CA HIS A 4 -17.66 -1.97 -13.25
C HIS A 4 -17.28 -0.96 -14.34
N ILE A 5 -17.90 -1.05 -15.54
CA ILE A 5 -17.62 -0.14 -16.65
C ILE A 5 -18.64 1.00 -16.79
N TYR A 6 -19.61 1.09 -15.88
CA TYR A 6 -20.67 2.10 -15.92
C TYR A 6 -20.49 3.12 -14.78
N PRO A 7 -20.18 4.40 -15.11
CA PRO A 7 -19.98 5.44 -14.09
C PRO A 7 -21.20 5.64 -13.19
N GLU A 8 -22.40 5.55 -13.77
CA GLU A 8 -23.67 5.70 -13.07
C GLU A 8 -23.96 4.59 -12.05
N MET A 9 -23.26 3.46 -12.15
CA MET A 9 -23.34 2.33 -11.23
C MET A 9 -22.18 2.31 -10.22
N GLY A 10 -21.35 3.37 -10.18
CA GLY A 10 -20.17 3.41 -9.33
C GLY A 10 -19.00 2.59 -9.89
N GLY A 11 -18.90 2.45 -11.21
CA GLY A 11 -17.80 1.76 -11.86
C GLY A 11 -16.47 2.49 -11.70
N GLY A 12 -15.40 1.79 -12.09
CA GLY A 12 -14.01 2.24 -12.00
C GLY A 12 -13.21 1.50 -10.94
N MET A 13 -11.92 1.37 -11.17
CA MET A 13 -11.02 0.61 -10.31
C MET A 13 -10.79 1.27 -8.96
N LEU A 14 -10.90 2.59 -8.87
CA LEU A 14 -10.81 3.29 -7.60
C LEU A 14 -11.96 2.87 -6.65
N TYR A 15 -13.18 2.70 -7.18
CA TYR A 15 -14.30 2.24 -6.37
C TYR A 15 -14.29 0.73 -6.11
N ASP A 16 -13.85 -0.06 -7.09
CA ASP A 16 -13.83 -1.52 -6.96
C ASP A 16 -12.66 -2.01 -6.09
N TRP A 17 -11.44 -1.75 -6.50
CA TRP A 17 -10.23 -2.19 -5.77
C TRP A 17 -9.62 -1.14 -4.85
N GLY A 18 -9.77 0.14 -5.19
CA GLY A 18 -9.18 1.22 -4.42
C GLY A 18 -9.68 1.27 -2.99
N VAL A 19 -10.97 1.03 -2.77
CA VAL A 19 -11.57 0.96 -1.43
C VAL A 19 -10.89 -0.08 -0.55
N HIS A 20 -10.58 -1.26 -1.09
CA HIS A 20 -9.92 -2.32 -0.34
C HIS A 20 -8.45 -1.99 -0.05
N LEU A 21 -7.73 -1.46 -1.03
CA LEU A 21 -6.31 -1.13 -0.88
C LEU A 21 -6.09 0.04 0.07
N ILE A 22 -6.99 1.03 0.05
CA ILE A 22 -6.98 2.15 1.01
C ILE A 22 -7.26 1.62 2.42
N ASP A 23 -8.29 0.80 2.60
CA ASP A 23 -8.65 0.21 3.89
C ASP A 23 -7.49 -0.59 4.49
N GLN A 24 -6.88 -1.49 3.71
CA GLN A 24 -5.70 -2.25 4.10
C GLN A 24 -4.53 -1.34 4.53
N MET A 25 -4.29 -0.26 3.77
CA MET A 25 -3.23 0.69 4.10
C MET A 25 -3.52 1.44 5.40
N LEU A 26 -4.76 1.88 5.62
CA LEU A 26 -5.18 2.55 6.86
C LEU A 26 -5.17 1.59 8.06
N ASP A 27 -5.43 0.31 7.83
CA ASP A 27 -5.32 -0.71 8.86
C ASP A 27 -3.86 -0.99 9.23
N MET A 28 -2.94 -1.00 8.28
CA MET A 28 -1.50 -1.17 8.53
C MET A 28 -0.86 0.06 9.18
N VAL A 29 -1.19 1.27 8.71
CA VAL A 29 -0.59 2.51 9.20
C VAL A 29 -1.53 3.19 10.18
N LYS A 30 -1.41 2.89 11.46
CA LYS A 30 -2.22 3.45 12.55
C LYS A 30 -1.78 4.87 12.89
N SER A 31 -1.93 5.80 11.95
CA SER A 31 -1.59 7.22 12.11
C SER A 31 -2.52 8.07 11.25
N LYS A 32 -2.60 9.37 11.54
CA LYS A 32 -3.36 10.32 10.74
C LYS A 32 -2.67 10.59 9.41
N ILE A 33 -3.47 10.75 8.36
CA ILE A 33 -2.99 11.25 7.07
C ILE A 33 -2.82 12.76 7.19
N VAL A 34 -1.67 13.28 6.75
CA VAL A 34 -1.37 14.72 6.71
C VAL A 34 -1.70 15.29 5.33
N SER A 35 -1.34 14.55 4.29
CA SER A 35 -1.61 14.94 2.91
C SER A 35 -1.61 13.73 2.00
N LEU A 36 -2.29 13.87 0.87
CA LEU A 36 -2.23 12.88 -0.20
C LEU A 36 -2.13 13.55 -1.57
N TYR A 37 -1.52 12.83 -2.50
CA TYR A 37 -1.52 13.13 -3.92
C TYR A 37 -2.01 11.90 -4.68
N ALA A 38 -2.80 12.12 -5.72
CA ALA A 38 -3.29 11.03 -6.54
C ALA A 38 -3.30 11.38 -8.03
N ASP A 39 -3.07 10.35 -8.85
CA ASP A 39 -3.29 10.32 -10.27
C ASP A 39 -4.28 9.20 -10.59
N VAL A 40 -5.35 9.53 -11.30
CA VAL A 40 -6.43 8.59 -11.67
C VAL A 40 -6.68 8.77 -13.16
N GLN A 41 -6.59 7.69 -13.93
CA GLN A 41 -6.62 7.74 -15.39
C GLN A 41 -7.55 6.70 -15.98
N ASN A 42 -8.06 7.05 -17.17
CA ASN A 42 -8.76 6.17 -18.09
C ASN A 42 -7.78 5.82 -19.23
N VAL A 43 -7.07 4.71 -19.14
CA VAL A 43 -6.00 4.36 -20.10
C VAL A 43 -6.55 3.51 -21.24
N ILE A 44 -7.38 2.53 -20.93
CA ILE A 44 -8.02 1.64 -21.91
C ILE A 44 -9.53 1.86 -21.93
N ASN A 45 -10.15 2.08 -20.79
CA ASN A 45 -11.57 2.29 -20.67
C ASN A 45 -11.91 3.78 -20.83
N GLU A 46 -12.82 4.13 -21.76
CA GLU A 46 -13.18 5.53 -22.01
C GLU A 46 -14.08 6.14 -20.94
N ASN A 47 -14.80 5.34 -20.17
CA ASN A 47 -15.89 5.82 -19.31
C ASN A 47 -15.52 5.88 -17.83
N VAL A 48 -14.65 4.96 -17.37
CA VAL A 48 -14.27 4.81 -15.96
C VAL A 48 -12.77 4.63 -15.83
N ASP A 49 -12.24 4.92 -14.66
CA ASP A 49 -10.83 4.72 -14.35
C ASP A 49 -10.45 3.23 -14.38
N ASP A 50 -9.30 2.95 -14.95
CA ASP A 50 -8.66 1.64 -15.00
C ASP A 50 -7.22 1.69 -14.48
N TYR A 51 -6.79 2.87 -14.03
CA TYR A 51 -5.54 3.13 -13.36
C TYR A 51 -5.73 4.15 -12.25
N PHE A 52 -5.07 3.91 -11.13
CA PHE A 52 -4.83 4.93 -10.12
C PHE A 52 -3.50 4.74 -9.39
N LYS A 53 -2.94 5.85 -8.94
CA LYS A 53 -1.79 5.92 -8.04
C LYS A 53 -2.08 6.93 -6.94
N ILE A 54 -1.89 6.52 -5.70
CA ILE A 54 -2.13 7.33 -4.51
C ILE A 54 -0.87 7.34 -3.67
N ILE A 55 -0.42 8.52 -3.26
CA ILE A 55 0.71 8.71 -2.32
C ILE A 55 0.15 9.41 -1.10
N MET A 56 0.26 8.78 0.07
CA MET A 56 -0.20 9.32 1.34
C MET A 56 0.97 9.56 2.28
N LYS A 57 0.99 10.72 2.93
CA LYS A 57 1.93 11.04 4.02
C LYS A 57 1.20 10.98 5.34
N PHE A 58 1.79 10.30 6.31
CA PHE A 58 1.25 10.13 7.64
C PHE A 58 2.02 10.97 8.66
N GLU A 59 1.34 11.37 9.74
CA GLU A 59 1.90 12.19 10.82
C GLU A 59 3.12 11.54 11.50
N ASN A 60 3.13 10.21 11.58
CA ASN A 60 4.26 9.43 12.12
C ASN A 60 5.47 9.32 11.17
N GLY A 61 5.46 10.04 10.03
CA GLY A 61 6.55 10.07 9.05
C GLY A 61 6.51 8.95 8.00
N VAL A 62 5.56 8.03 8.08
CA VAL A 62 5.37 7.00 7.04
C VAL A 62 4.86 7.63 5.76
N THR A 63 5.40 7.21 4.63
CA THR A 63 4.84 7.47 3.30
C THR A 63 4.37 6.14 2.71
N ALA A 64 3.11 6.11 2.29
CA ALA A 64 2.51 4.95 1.64
C ALA A 64 2.18 5.25 0.18
N GLU A 65 2.36 4.26 -0.67
CA GLU A 65 2.00 4.30 -2.08
C GLU A 65 1.05 3.14 -2.39
N ILE A 66 -0.05 3.44 -3.06
CA ILE A 66 -1.00 2.47 -3.60
C ILE A 66 -1.04 2.69 -5.10
N GLU A 67 -0.91 1.63 -5.88
CA GLU A 67 -0.98 1.71 -7.33
C GLU A 67 -1.68 0.47 -7.90
N LEU A 68 -2.61 0.70 -8.81
CA LEU A 68 -3.29 -0.35 -9.58
C LEU A 68 -3.47 0.11 -11.03
N GLY A 69 -3.22 -0.83 -11.95
CA GLY A 69 -3.51 -0.65 -13.37
C GLY A 69 -3.92 -1.98 -13.98
N THR A 70 -5.11 -2.02 -14.59
CA THR A 70 -5.67 -3.26 -15.16
C THR A 70 -4.99 -3.71 -16.44
N TYR A 71 -4.20 -2.85 -17.04
CA TYR A 71 -3.49 -3.09 -18.30
C TYR A 71 -2.03 -3.55 -18.13
N TYR A 72 -1.59 -3.80 -16.91
CA TYR A 72 -0.23 -4.29 -16.67
C TYR A 72 -0.08 -5.72 -17.20
N LEU A 73 0.87 -5.90 -18.13
CA LEU A 73 1.16 -7.20 -18.76
C LEU A 73 2.04 -8.09 -17.89
N THR A 74 2.63 -7.54 -16.84
CA THR A 74 3.42 -8.27 -15.85
C THR A 74 2.94 -7.92 -14.45
N PRO A 75 2.85 -8.90 -13.53
CA PRO A 75 2.42 -8.60 -12.17
C PRO A 75 3.45 -7.70 -11.46
N LYS A 76 2.96 -6.73 -10.73
CA LYS A 76 3.73 -6.01 -9.71
C LYS A 76 3.71 -6.79 -8.40
N ARG A 77 4.64 -6.51 -7.52
CA ARG A 77 4.57 -7.05 -6.15
C ARG A 77 3.30 -6.55 -5.47
N ALA A 78 2.65 -7.44 -4.73
CA ALA A 78 1.48 -7.05 -3.96
C ALA A 78 1.86 -6.04 -2.85
N TRP A 79 3.00 -6.28 -2.16
CA TRP A 79 3.51 -5.40 -1.13
C TRP A 79 5.02 -5.26 -1.17
N PHE A 80 5.47 -4.03 -0.96
CA PHE A 80 6.83 -3.69 -0.60
C PHE A 80 6.79 -2.81 0.65
N ILE A 81 7.34 -3.28 1.76
CA ILE A 81 7.42 -2.53 3.00
C ILE A 81 8.89 -2.30 3.30
N GLY A 82 9.33 -1.04 3.28
CA GLY A 82 10.69 -0.64 3.58
C GLY A 82 10.80 0.01 4.96
N GLY A 83 11.75 -0.43 5.75
CA GLY A 83 12.06 0.14 7.04
C GLY A 83 13.57 0.15 7.32
N ASN A 84 13.99 0.87 8.35
CA ASN A 84 15.40 0.99 8.73
C ASN A 84 16.02 -0.28 9.34
N LYS A 85 15.18 -1.26 9.69
CA LYS A 85 15.62 -2.56 10.25
C LYS A 85 15.42 -3.73 9.30
N GLY A 86 14.83 -3.48 8.14
CA GLY A 86 14.58 -4.50 7.13
C GLY A 86 13.48 -4.11 6.16
N SER A 87 13.19 -5.02 5.25
CA SER A 87 12.14 -4.87 4.25
C SER A 87 11.34 -6.17 4.13
N ALA A 88 10.04 -6.05 3.88
CA ALA A 88 9.20 -7.17 3.52
C ALA A 88 8.76 -7.05 2.06
N LEU A 89 8.79 -8.16 1.36
CA LEU A 89 8.44 -8.31 -0.04
C LEU A 89 7.37 -9.40 -0.12
N ILE A 90 6.20 -9.07 -0.67
CA ILE A 90 5.10 -10.02 -0.84
C ILE A 90 4.70 -10.02 -2.31
N ASP A 91 4.75 -11.19 -2.93
CA ASP A 91 4.42 -11.39 -4.33
C ASP A 91 3.03 -12.06 -4.44
N GLY A 92 2.09 -11.36 -5.05
CA GLY A 92 0.75 -11.87 -5.30
C GLY A 92 -0.12 -12.10 -4.04
N PHE A 93 -1.30 -12.67 -4.26
CA PHE A 93 -2.27 -12.96 -3.20
C PHE A 93 -1.99 -14.26 -2.42
N ALA A 94 -1.13 -15.12 -2.95
CA ALA A 94 -0.78 -16.38 -2.30
C ALA A 94 0.16 -16.22 -1.10
N GLY A 95 0.64 -14.99 -0.84
CA GLY A 95 1.51 -14.72 0.29
C GLY A 95 2.94 -15.22 0.10
N GLU A 96 3.37 -15.45 -1.13
CA GLU A 96 4.77 -15.74 -1.45
C GLU A 96 5.61 -14.48 -1.23
N GLY A 97 6.80 -14.66 -0.64
CA GLY A 97 7.67 -13.54 -0.40
C GLY A 97 8.72 -13.79 0.66
N LYS A 98 9.37 -12.72 1.12
CA LYS A 98 10.42 -12.81 2.11
C LYS A 98 10.54 -11.53 2.94
N ILE A 99 11.15 -11.67 4.10
CA ILE A 99 11.61 -10.56 4.92
C ILE A 99 13.15 -10.52 4.83
N VAL A 100 13.69 -9.35 4.57
CA VAL A 100 15.13 -9.10 4.62
C VAL A 100 15.40 -8.23 5.84
N ARG A 101 16.24 -8.69 6.77
CA ARG A 101 16.62 -7.95 7.99
C ARG A 101 18.06 -7.53 7.94
N THR A 102 18.39 -6.41 8.57
CA THR A 102 19.76 -6.00 8.82
C THR A 102 20.18 -6.35 10.26
N ALA A 103 21.42 -6.79 10.43
CA ALA A 103 21.98 -7.11 11.76
C ALA A 103 22.12 -5.88 12.65
N HIS A 104 22.31 -4.70 12.05
CA HIS A 104 22.35 -3.41 12.77
C HIS A 104 21.85 -2.30 11.85
N LEU A 105 21.52 -1.14 12.41
CA LEU A 105 21.11 0.02 11.64
C LEU A 105 22.24 0.44 10.66
N LEU A 106 21.83 0.79 9.43
CA LEU A 106 22.75 1.29 8.40
C LEU A 106 23.13 2.76 8.71
N GLU A 107 23.93 2.94 9.75
CA GLU A 107 24.50 4.24 10.10
C GLU A 107 25.87 4.38 9.45
N ASN A 108 26.10 5.49 8.77
CA ASN A 108 27.41 5.85 8.20
C ASN A 108 28.03 4.76 7.30
N VAL A 109 27.28 4.20 6.39
CA VAL A 109 27.80 3.22 5.41
C VAL A 109 28.93 3.91 4.62
N PRO A 110 30.21 3.53 4.82
CA PRO A 110 31.31 4.15 4.10
C PRO A 110 31.19 3.78 2.61
N GLY A 111 31.18 4.79 1.75
CA GLY A 111 31.21 4.55 0.31
C GLY A 111 32.48 3.81 -0.08
N LYS A 112 32.36 2.70 -0.79
CA LYS A 112 33.50 1.98 -1.36
C LYS A 112 34.01 2.72 -2.59
N ILE A 113 35.32 2.99 -2.63
CA ILE A 113 35.94 3.55 -3.83
C ILE A 113 36.10 2.41 -4.83
N THR A 114 35.45 2.53 -5.98
CA THR A 114 35.57 1.57 -7.11
C THR A 114 36.25 2.29 -8.28
N MET A 115 37.26 1.64 -8.86
CA MET A 115 37.93 2.14 -10.07
C MET A 115 37.09 1.82 -11.29
N THR A 116 36.74 2.83 -12.06
CA THR A 116 36.07 2.70 -13.36
C THR A 116 36.98 3.20 -14.48
N ALA A 117 36.62 2.99 -15.74
CA ALA A 117 37.34 3.54 -16.88
C ALA A 117 37.44 5.09 -16.85
N ALA A 118 36.54 5.77 -16.15
CA ALA A 118 36.58 7.22 -15.96
C ALA A 118 37.32 7.67 -14.70
N GLY A 119 37.96 6.75 -13.96
CA GLY A 119 38.69 7.00 -12.73
C GLY A 119 38.00 6.49 -11.47
N PRO A 120 38.49 6.89 -10.28
CA PRO A 120 37.88 6.47 -9.00
C PRO A 120 36.51 7.09 -8.81
N THR A 121 35.51 6.25 -8.47
CA THR A 121 34.17 6.69 -8.11
C THR A 121 33.76 6.12 -6.76
N ARG A 122 32.89 6.83 -6.02
CA ARG A 122 32.23 6.25 -4.87
C ARG A 122 31.03 5.44 -5.32
N SER A 123 30.99 4.17 -4.92
CA SER A 123 29.81 3.34 -5.05
C SER A 123 29.37 2.87 -3.67
N PHE A 124 28.07 2.76 -3.48
CA PHE A 124 27.54 1.95 -2.39
C PHE A 124 27.73 0.50 -2.82
N GLY A 125 28.83 -0.12 -2.37
CA GLY A 125 29.11 -1.53 -2.66
C GLY A 125 28.01 -2.44 -2.12
N PRO A 126 28.07 -3.76 -2.47
CA PRO A 126 27.17 -4.72 -1.86
C PRO A 126 27.34 -4.69 -0.33
N PRO A 127 26.27 -5.02 0.43
CA PRO A 127 26.33 -5.11 1.87
C PRO A 127 27.48 -6.02 2.32
N GLU A 128 28.06 -5.75 3.48
CA GLU A 128 29.09 -6.63 4.06
C GLU A 128 28.49 -8.03 4.28
N PRO A 129 29.32 -9.10 4.12
CA PRO A 129 28.88 -10.46 4.40
C PRO A 129 28.31 -10.57 5.82
N GLY A 130 27.12 -11.15 5.96
CA GLY A 130 26.44 -11.33 7.25
C GLY A 130 25.65 -10.10 7.75
N LEU A 131 25.68 -8.97 7.03
CA LEU A 131 24.87 -7.80 7.39
C LEU A 131 23.38 -8.05 7.16
N LEU A 132 23.03 -8.75 6.08
CA LEU A 132 21.63 -9.04 5.74
C LEU A 132 21.33 -10.53 5.96
N SER A 133 20.14 -10.80 6.49
CA SER A 133 19.54 -12.13 6.58
C SER A 133 18.19 -12.14 5.86
N GLU A 134 17.84 -13.29 5.29
CA GLU A 134 16.54 -13.52 4.66
C GLU A 134 15.74 -14.52 5.47
N GLU A 135 14.47 -14.23 5.69
CA GLU A 135 13.51 -15.06 6.42
C GLU A 135 12.26 -15.24 5.56
N PRO A 136 11.58 -16.41 5.63
CA PRO A 136 10.27 -16.57 5.01
C PRO A 136 9.23 -15.65 5.69
N LEU A 137 8.16 -15.35 4.96
CA LEU A 137 6.99 -14.71 5.58
C LEU A 137 6.38 -15.66 6.63
N PRO A 138 5.83 -15.13 7.72
CA PRO A 138 5.09 -15.95 8.68
C PRO A 138 3.85 -16.57 8.02
N GLU A 139 3.56 -17.81 8.34
CA GLU A 139 2.30 -18.44 7.94
C GLU A 139 1.12 -17.76 8.65
N VAL A 140 0.15 -17.34 7.88
CA VAL A 140 -1.09 -16.73 8.39
C VAL A 140 -2.27 -17.59 7.92
N ASN A 141 -2.95 -18.23 8.88
CA ASN A 141 -4.19 -18.94 8.61
C ASN A 141 -5.37 -17.97 8.71
N VAL A 142 -6.00 -17.70 7.57
CA VAL A 142 -7.21 -16.88 7.50
C VAL A 142 -8.41 -17.79 7.28
N ASP A 143 -9.41 -17.66 8.15
CA ASP A 143 -10.69 -18.35 8.01
C ASP A 143 -11.80 -17.29 7.97
N HIS A 144 -12.53 -17.21 6.86
CA HIS A 144 -13.65 -16.30 6.72
C HIS A 144 -14.77 -16.53 7.73
N ARG A 145 -14.87 -17.76 8.30
CA ARG A 145 -15.84 -18.07 9.36
C ARG A 145 -15.63 -17.23 10.60
N ASN A 146 -14.37 -16.89 10.92
CA ASN A 146 -14.05 -16.07 12.08
C ASN A 146 -14.76 -14.71 12.04
N TYR A 147 -14.92 -14.12 10.83
CA TYR A 147 -15.66 -12.88 10.68
C TYR A 147 -17.14 -13.06 11.06
N PHE A 148 -17.78 -14.11 10.58
CA PHE A 148 -19.21 -14.36 10.86
C PHE A 148 -19.45 -14.74 12.32
N GLU A 149 -18.56 -15.52 12.93
CA GLU A 149 -18.62 -15.86 14.34
C GLU A 149 -18.51 -14.61 15.22
N HIS A 150 -17.55 -13.74 14.90
CA HIS A 150 -17.37 -12.46 15.59
C HIS A 150 -18.59 -11.54 15.38
N PHE A 151 -19.11 -11.45 14.16
CA PHE A 151 -20.30 -10.66 13.86
C PHE A 151 -21.51 -11.13 14.68
N LEU A 152 -21.73 -12.44 14.80
CA LEU A 152 -22.80 -13.00 15.61
C LEU A 152 -22.65 -12.67 17.09
N LYS A 153 -21.44 -12.74 17.64
CA LYS A 153 -21.18 -12.36 19.04
C LYS A 153 -21.43 -10.87 19.28
N ALA A 154 -20.98 -10.02 18.33
CA ALA A 154 -21.23 -8.59 18.41
C ALA A 154 -22.74 -8.28 18.30
N PHE A 155 -23.47 -8.97 17.42
CA PHE A 155 -24.92 -8.84 17.29
C PHE A 155 -25.67 -9.24 18.57
N ASN A 156 -25.19 -10.26 19.26
CA ASN A 156 -25.74 -10.70 20.55
C ASN A 156 -25.32 -9.80 21.76
N GLY A 157 -24.45 -8.83 21.55
CA GLY A 157 -23.93 -7.97 22.61
C GLY A 157 -22.86 -8.63 23.50
N GLU A 158 -22.23 -9.70 23.02
CA GLU A 158 -21.18 -10.44 23.71
C GLU A 158 -19.79 -9.83 23.50
N GLU A 159 -19.58 -9.17 22.36
CA GLU A 159 -18.33 -8.51 21.98
C GLU A 159 -18.63 -7.18 21.25
N ASP A 160 -17.67 -6.26 21.21
CA ASP A 160 -17.76 -5.05 20.39
C ASP A 160 -17.56 -5.38 18.91
N ILE A 161 -18.25 -4.64 18.02
CA ILE A 161 -18.02 -4.76 16.58
C ILE A 161 -16.60 -4.31 16.21
N ILE A 162 -15.87 -5.16 15.47
CA ILE A 162 -14.48 -4.87 15.05
C ILE A 162 -14.45 -3.78 13.98
N ILE A 163 -15.31 -3.91 12.96
CA ILE A 163 -15.37 -2.95 11.85
C ILE A 163 -16.41 -1.89 12.18
N LYS A 164 -15.92 -0.72 12.56
CA LYS A 164 -16.78 0.41 12.97
C LYS A 164 -17.13 1.28 11.76
N PRO A 165 -18.33 1.89 11.72
CA PRO A 165 -18.74 2.80 10.65
C PRO A 165 -17.74 3.94 10.41
N GLU A 166 -17.06 4.43 11.47
CA GLU A 166 -16.08 5.50 11.38
C GLU A 166 -14.86 5.09 10.55
N GLN A 167 -14.43 3.82 10.62
CA GLN A 167 -13.34 3.29 9.82
C GLN A 167 -13.72 3.28 8.34
N VAL A 168 -14.92 2.82 8.01
CA VAL A 168 -15.45 2.82 6.64
C VAL A 168 -15.60 4.26 6.13
N ARG A 169 -16.14 5.16 6.95
CA ARG A 169 -16.24 6.57 6.59
C ARG A 169 -14.88 7.19 6.28
N ARG A 170 -13.85 6.86 7.07
CA ARG A 170 -12.47 7.33 6.83
C ARG A 170 -11.97 6.92 5.44
N VAL A 171 -12.20 5.67 5.03
CA VAL A 171 -11.84 5.19 3.68
C VAL A 171 -12.52 6.02 2.61
N LEU A 172 -13.83 6.29 2.75
CA LEU A 172 -14.59 7.10 1.79
C LEU A 172 -14.08 8.54 1.72
N CYS A 173 -13.74 9.16 2.86
CA CYS A 173 -13.14 10.49 2.88
C CYS A 173 -11.78 10.53 2.13
N VAL A 174 -10.98 9.47 2.26
CA VAL A 174 -9.73 9.34 1.49
C VAL A 174 -10.03 9.24 0.00
N MET A 175 -11.03 8.46 -0.41
CA MET A 175 -11.42 8.34 -1.83
C MET A 175 -11.90 9.68 -2.41
N ASP A 176 -12.63 10.48 -1.65
CA ASP A 176 -13.05 11.83 -2.07
C ASP A 176 -11.83 12.74 -2.26
N ALA A 177 -10.87 12.72 -1.33
CA ALA A 177 -9.64 13.49 -1.44
C ALA A 177 -8.75 13.01 -2.62
N VAL A 178 -8.74 11.71 -2.90
CA VAL A 178 -8.08 11.14 -4.10
C VAL A 178 -8.67 11.72 -5.38
N ARG A 179 -10.00 11.80 -5.47
CA ARG A 179 -10.68 12.39 -6.63
C ARG A 179 -10.38 13.87 -6.78
N GLU A 180 -10.38 14.60 -5.68
CA GLU A 180 -10.03 16.03 -5.68
C GLU A 180 -8.59 16.24 -6.12
N SER A 181 -7.65 15.45 -5.60
CA SER A 181 -6.24 15.50 -5.99
C SER A 181 -6.07 15.21 -7.49
N ALA A 182 -6.66 14.14 -7.99
CA ALA A 182 -6.60 13.77 -9.40
C ALA A 182 -7.19 14.86 -10.31
N LYS A 183 -8.31 15.46 -9.92
CA LYS A 183 -8.97 16.53 -10.67
C LYS A 183 -8.14 17.81 -10.72
N THR A 184 -7.47 18.15 -9.62
CA THR A 184 -6.73 19.42 -9.48
C THR A 184 -5.26 19.29 -9.86
N GLY A 185 -4.71 18.07 -9.93
CA GLY A 185 -3.29 17.78 -10.10
C GLY A 185 -2.43 18.24 -8.92
N LYS A 186 -3.02 18.40 -7.73
CA LYS A 186 -2.34 18.93 -6.54
C LYS A 186 -2.42 17.95 -5.38
N ALA A 187 -1.43 18.04 -4.49
CA ALA A 187 -1.54 17.40 -3.19
C ALA A 187 -2.63 18.10 -2.36
N ILE A 188 -3.45 17.29 -1.69
CA ILE A 188 -4.53 17.74 -0.81
C ILE A 188 -4.08 17.58 0.64
N ALA A 189 -4.21 18.64 1.44
CA ALA A 189 -4.12 18.54 2.89
C ALA A 189 -5.31 17.73 3.39
N PHE A 190 -5.08 16.76 4.28
CA PHE A 190 -6.12 15.89 4.77
C PHE A 190 -6.33 16.14 6.26
N GLU A 191 -7.55 16.49 6.63
CA GLU A 191 -7.99 16.65 8.01
C GLU A 191 -8.98 15.54 8.34
N GLU A 192 -8.67 14.75 9.37
CA GLU A 192 -9.51 13.62 9.85
C GLU A 192 -10.58 14.08 10.83
#